data_278b49286bf246ec97b3c357bc91ba67
#
_entry.id   278b49286bf246ec97b3c357bc91ba67
#
_cell.length_a   1.000
_cell.length_b   1.000
_cell.length_c   1.000
_cell.angle_alpha   90.00
_cell.angle_beta   90.00
_cell.angle_gamma   90.00
#
_symmetry.space_group_name_H-M   'P 1'
#
loop_
_entity.id
_entity.type
_entity.pdbx_description
1 polymer ?
#
loop_
_entity_poly.entity_id
_entity_poly.type
_entity_poly.pdbx_seq_one_letter_code
_entity_poly.pdbx_strand_id
1 'polypeptide(L)'
;MLLSATLFMSRLGICIAGLNGAVASTLVAGVALMRRGLTAPGALISERYRESHRLAAVDDIVFAGWDPRGETVYESALRNRVLEPHRLQPIAKELARLRPFSGKHGGASDILKFRREHKLDTVVVLNLIPTGENAASAQYARLANDTGCPFVNFTPNDCREDTLTAIPYAGRDGKTGQTWFKSVLAPAFRARDLRVTGWYSTNLLGNEDGKIVGHPVKGRQKIRDKSKLLAPMLGYDPFHLVQINYFPPRGDTKESWDYIDLEGFLGLPMQLRISAQYRDSVLAAPMCLDLARFITLAHQRGATGPQTWLSMYFKAPYATATHEFFKQEQWLTQYLAAAPATTPSTRAKRTRSR
;
A
#
# COMPACT_ATOMS: atom_id res chain seq x y z
N MET A 1 -45.25 1.52 0.57
CA MET A 1 -44.45 2.74 0.50
C MET A 1 -43.06 2.40 1.03
N LEU A 2 -42.19 1.90 0.14
CA LEU A 2 -40.80 1.53 0.46
C LEU A 2 -40.00 2.83 0.52
N LEU A 3 -39.61 3.23 1.71
CA LEU A 3 -38.63 4.29 1.92
C LEU A 3 -37.32 3.82 1.27
N SER A 4 -36.99 4.41 0.12
CA SER A 4 -35.65 4.36 -0.47
C SER A 4 -34.68 4.92 0.56
N ALA A 5 -34.04 4.05 1.33
CA ALA A 5 -32.87 4.43 2.09
C ALA A 5 -31.81 4.84 1.09
N THR A 6 -31.64 6.15 0.89
CA THR A 6 -30.54 6.72 0.12
C THR A 6 -29.26 6.12 0.68
N LEU A 7 -28.64 5.23 -0.06
CA LEU A 7 -27.37 4.56 0.29
C LEU A 7 -26.28 5.63 0.29
N PHE A 8 -26.05 6.27 1.44
CA PHE A 8 -24.90 7.17 1.59
C PHE A 8 -23.62 6.32 1.49
N MET A 9 -22.92 6.47 0.39
CA MET A 9 -21.55 5.96 0.27
C MET A 9 -20.64 6.78 1.18
N SER A 10 -19.72 6.11 1.88
CA SER A 10 -18.84 6.75 2.86
C SER A 10 -17.86 7.70 2.18
N ARG A 11 -17.82 8.96 2.62
CA ARG A 11 -16.81 9.93 2.16
C ARG A 11 -15.48 9.67 2.86
N LEU A 12 -14.48 9.37 2.07
CA LEU A 12 -13.14 8.97 2.53
C LEU A 12 -12.12 10.08 2.33
N GLY A 13 -11.47 10.49 3.42
CA GLY A 13 -10.27 11.31 3.37
C GLY A 13 -9.02 10.44 3.39
N ILE A 14 -8.03 10.78 2.56
CA ILE A 14 -6.70 10.15 2.58
C ILE A 14 -5.66 11.24 2.85
N CYS A 15 -5.14 11.27 4.09
CA CYS A 15 -4.03 12.13 4.48
C CYS A 15 -2.70 11.41 4.20
N ILE A 16 -1.93 11.89 3.23
CA ILE A 16 -0.70 11.26 2.77
C ILE A 16 0.52 11.95 3.41
N ALA A 17 1.29 11.20 4.18
CA ALA A 17 2.64 11.61 4.53
C ALA A 17 3.57 11.30 3.34
N GLY A 18 4.20 12.34 2.77
CA GLY A 18 4.93 12.26 1.50
C GLY A 18 4.05 12.56 0.28
N LEU A 19 3.17 13.54 0.37
CA LEU A 19 2.17 13.90 -0.64
C LEU A 19 2.78 14.19 -2.02
N ASN A 20 3.99 14.73 -2.08
CA ASN A 20 4.68 15.08 -3.32
C ASN A 20 5.63 13.99 -3.82
N GLY A 21 5.57 12.77 -3.23
CA GLY A 21 6.28 11.59 -3.72
C GLY A 21 5.70 11.02 -5.02
N ALA A 22 6.46 10.16 -5.69
CA ALA A 22 6.06 9.56 -6.96
C ALA A 22 4.78 8.72 -6.84
N VAL A 23 4.69 7.85 -5.83
CA VAL A 23 3.49 7.02 -5.58
C VAL A 23 2.27 7.90 -5.25
N ALA A 24 2.42 8.89 -4.37
CA ALA A 24 1.34 9.77 -3.95
C ALA A 24 0.79 10.60 -5.13
N SER A 25 1.67 11.26 -5.89
CA SER A 25 1.25 12.06 -7.06
C SER A 25 0.60 11.18 -8.14
N THR A 26 1.05 9.94 -8.33
CA THR A 26 0.44 8.96 -9.24
C THR A 26 -0.94 8.52 -8.76
N LEU A 27 -1.10 8.25 -7.46
CA LEU A 27 -2.38 7.89 -6.85
C LEU A 27 -3.42 9.01 -7.03
N VAL A 28 -3.07 10.24 -6.68
CA VAL A 28 -3.97 11.40 -6.80
C VAL A 28 -4.34 11.66 -8.25
N ALA A 29 -3.36 11.62 -9.16
CA ALA A 29 -3.60 11.78 -10.60
C ALA A 29 -4.48 10.64 -11.16
N GLY A 30 -4.24 9.40 -10.76
CA GLY A 30 -5.05 8.25 -11.15
C GLY A 30 -6.52 8.39 -10.75
N VAL A 31 -6.80 8.80 -9.51
CA VAL A 31 -8.15 9.07 -9.03
C VAL A 31 -8.80 10.23 -9.80
N ALA A 32 -8.07 11.31 -10.06
CA ALA A 32 -8.57 12.44 -10.85
C ALA A 32 -8.91 12.05 -12.31
N LEU A 33 -8.11 11.18 -12.92
CA LEU A 33 -8.37 10.65 -14.27
C LEU A 33 -9.61 9.75 -14.29
N MET A 34 -9.75 8.87 -13.27
CA MET A 34 -10.93 7.99 -13.13
C MET A 34 -12.22 8.80 -12.95
N ARG A 35 -12.23 9.85 -12.13
CA ARG A 35 -13.38 10.75 -11.92
C ARG A 35 -13.85 11.39 -13.23
N ARG A 36 -12.95 11.67 -14.14
CA ARG A 36 -13.26 12.26 -15.44
C ARG A 36 -13.59 11.24 -16.53
N GLY A 37 -13.61 9.95 -16.19
CA GLY A 37 -13.83 8.88 -17.16
C GLY A 37 -12.70 8.76 -18.20
N LEU A 38 -11.51 9.33 -17.92
CA LEU A 38 -10.36 9.29 -18.82
C LEU A 38 -9.56 7.99 -18.69
N THR A 39 -9.82 7.22 -17.66
CA THR A 39 -9.29 5.87 -17.47
C THR A 39 -10.26 5.02 -16.66
N ALA A 40 -10.28 3.72 -16.94
CA ALA A 40 -11.04 2.75 -16.15
C ALA A 40 -10.32 2.46 -14.82
N PRO A 41 -11.04 2.01 -13.78
CA PRO A 41 -10.47 1.63 -12.47
C PRO A 41 -9.76 0.26 -12.54
N GLY A 42 -8.75 0.15 -13.41
CA GLY A 42 -7.95 -1.06 -13.56
C GLY A 42 -7.00 -1.29 -12.37
N ALA A 43 -6.63 -2.55 -12.14
CA ALA A 43 -5.73 -3.00 -11.08
C ALA A 43 -6.17 -2.64 -9.64
N LEU A 44 -7.46 -2.36 -9.43
CA LEU A 44 -8.07 -2.10 -8.13
C LEU A 44 -8.91 -3.31 -7.69
N ILE A 45 -8.42 -4.04 -6.69
CA ILE A 45 -9.15 -5.18 -6.11
C ILE A 45 -10.41 -4.69 -5.41
N SER A 46 -10.34 -3.56 -4.73
CA SER A 46 -11.44 -2.96 -3.98
C SER A 46 -12.66 -2.63 -4.85
N GLU A 47 -12.50 -2.40 -6.17
CA GLU A 47 -13.63 -2.16 -7.07
C GLU A 47 -14.57 -3.38 -7.17
N ARG A 48 -14.05 -4.61 -7.07
CA ARG A 48 -14.86 -5.83 -7.07
C ARG A 48 -15.82 -5.90 -5.87
N TYR A 49 -15.47 -5.22 -4.80
CA TYR A 49 -16.18 -5.24 -3.51
C TYR A 49 -16.83 -3.91 -3.18
N ARG A 50 -16.74 -2.92 -4.08
CA ARG A 50 -17.16 -1.53 -3.80
C ARG A 50 -18.62 -1.43 -3.40
N GLU A 51 -19.51 -2.05 -4.14
CA GLU A 51 -20.96 -1.99 -3.88
C GLU A 51 -21.36 -2.85 -2.69
N SER A 52 -20.90 -4.11 -2.64
CA SER A 52 -21.26 -5.05 -1.57
C SER A 52 -20.79 -4.61 -0.19
N HIS A 53 -19.67 -3.88 -0.11
CA HIS A 53 -19.10 -3.40 1.16
C HIS A 53 -19.22 -1.88 1.35
N ARG A 54 -19.91 -1.18 0.46
CA ARG A 54 -20.10 0.27 0.50
C ARG A 54 -18.79 1.05 0.60
N LEU A 55 -17.76 0.58 -0.10
CA LEU A 55 -16.48 1.27 -0.15
C LEU A 55 -16.62 2.58 -0.92
N ALA A 56 -15.84 3.59 -0.53
CA ALA A 56 -15.87 4.90 -1.15
C ALA A 56 -15.67 4.83 -2.67
N ALA A 57 -16.56 5.45 -3.44
CA ALA A 57 -16.35 5.66 -4.86
C ALA A 57 -15.22 6.67 -5.08
N VAL A 58 -14.64 6.71 -6.28
CA VAL A 58 -13.56 7.67 -6.58
C VAL A 58 -13.99 9.13 -6.39
N ASP A 59 -15.27 9.42 -6.60
CA ASP A 59 -15.86 10.76 -6.41
C ASP A 59 -15.99 11.15 -4.94
N ASP A 60 -16.06 10.17 -4.04
CA ASP A 60 -16.20 10.37 -2.59
C ASP A 60 -14.85 10.39 -1.85
N ILE A 61 -13.73 10.32 -2.58
CA ILE A 61 -12.40 10.35 -1.99
C ILE A 61 -11.82 11.76 -2.05
N VAL A 62 -11.27 12.24 -0.95
CA VAL A 62 -10.60 13.55 -0.88
C VAL A 62 -9.18 13.33 -0.37
N PHE A 63 -8.22 14.02 -0.99
CA PHE A 63 -6.82 13.94 -0.61
C PHE A 63 -6.35 15.18 0.13
N ALA A 64 -5.48 14.99 1.10
CA ALA A 64 -4.66 15.98 1.76
C ALA A 64 -3.35 15.34 2.19
N GLY A 65 -2.44 16.08 2.78
CA GLY A 65 -1.24 15.47 3.33
C GLY A 65 -0.11 16.44 3.63
N TRP A 66 1.04 15.89 3.95
CA TRP A 66 2.24 16.60 4.35
C TRP A 66 3.40 16.23 3.43
N ASP A 67 4.21 17.20 3.10
CA ASP A 67 5.49 17.04 2.41
C ASP A 67 6.38 18.23 2.73
N PRO A 68 7.68 18.05 2.91
CA PRO A 68 8.60 19.18 3.13
C PRO A 68 8.74 20.09 1.91
N ARG A 69 8.38 19.62 0.71
CA ARG A 69 8.32 20.41 -0.51
C ARG A 69 6.96 21.07 -0.60
N GLY A 70 6.95 22.40 -0.66
CA GLY A 70 5.72 23.19 -0.72
C GLY A 70 5.05 23.26 -2.11
N GLU A 71 5.50 22.45 -3.06
CA GLU A 71 4.96 22.39 -4.43
C GLU A 71 3.55 21.80 -4.47
N THR A 72 2.79 22.07 -5.51
CA THR A 72 1.50 21.43 -5.77
C THR A 72 1.68 19.97 -6.20
N VAL A 73 0.64 19.17 -6.08
CA VAL A 73 0.66 17.80 -6.62
C VAL A 73 0.84 17.78 -8.14
N TYR A 74 0.41 18.83 -8.86
CA TYR A 74 0.67 18.94 -10.30
C TYR A 74 2.16 19.11 -10.60
N GLU A 75 2.83 20.05 -9.93
CA GLU A 75 4.27 20.27 -10.07
C GLU A 75 5.05 19.01 -9.70
N SER A 76 4.69 18.34 -8.62
CA SER A 76 5.33 17.10 -8.22
C SER A 76 5.09 15.95 -9.19
N ALA A 77 3.89 15.83 -9.79
CA ALA A 77 3.62 14.81 -10.81
C ALA A 77 4.47 15.01 -12.07
N LEU A 78 4.65 16.26 -12.50
CA LEU A 78 5.54 16.59 -13.60
C LEU A 78 7.01 16.28 -13.28
N ARG A 79 7.46 16.62 -12.07
CA ARG A 79 8.83 16.35 -11.61
C ARG A 79 9.12 14.85 -11.46
N ASN A 80 8.18 14.10 -10.93
CA ASN A 80 8.32 12.66 -10.72
C ASN A 80 8.33 11.85 -12.03
N ARG A 81 7.77 12.37 -13.12
CA ARG A 81 7.77 11.78 -14.46
C ARG A 81 7.26 10.34 -14.52
N VAL A 82 6.31 9.97 -13.64
CA VAL A 82 5.66 8.65 -13.68
C VAL A 82 4.64 8.59 -14.79
N LEU A 83 3.81 9.64 -14.88
CA LEU A 83 2.82 9.80 -15.95
C LEU A 83 3.30 10.82 -16.98
N GLU A 84 2.99 10.57 -18.23
CA GLU A 84 3.32 11.47 -19.33
C GLU A 84 2.55 12.80 -19.22
N PRO A 85 3.15 13.94 -19.58
CA PRO A 85 2.53 15.27 -19.45
C PRO A 85 1.14 15.37 -20.09
N HIS A 86 0.91 14.71 -21.25
CA HIS A 86 -0.39 14.75 -21.92
C HIS A 86 -1.51 14.10 -21.09
N ARG A 87 -1.20 13.11 -20.23
CA ARG A 87 -2.17 12.52 -19.29
C ARG A 87 -2.48 13.45 -18.11
N LEU A 88 -1.53 14.27 -17.70
CA LEU A 88 -1.69 15.21 -16.59
C LEU A 88 -2.44 16.47 -16.99
N GLN A 89 -2.35 16.89 -18.25
CA GLN A 89 -2.95 18.12 -18.77
C GLN A 89 -4.47 18.24 -18.49
N PRO A 90 -5.30 17.22 -18.74
CA PRO A 90 -6.74 17.31 -18.50
C PRO A 90 -7.10 17.54 -17.02
N ILE A 91 -6.27 17.09 -16.10
CA ILE A 91 -6.47 17.16 -14.63
C ILE A 91 -5.62 18.23 -13.95
N ALA A 92 -4.86 19.01 -14.71
CA ALA A 92 -3.89 20.00 -14.18
C ALA A 92 -4.48 20.96 -13.14
N LYS A 93 -5.68 21.51 -13.43
CA LYS A 93 -6.35 22.46 -12.52
C LYS A 93 -6.75 21.82 -11.19
N GLU A 94 -7.12 20.54 -11.19
CA GLU A 94 -7.47 19.79 -9.98
C GLU A 94 -6.22 19.52 -9.13
N LEU A 95 -5.16 19.00 -9.74
CA LEU A 95 -3.90 18.69 -9.06
C LEU A 95 -3.18 19.96 -8.54
N ALA A 96 -3.28 21.08 -9.25
CA ALA A 96 -2.68 22.34 -8.84
C ALA A 96 -3.34 22.99 -7.61
N ARG A 97 -4.57 22.57 -7.26
CA ARG A 97 -5.25 23.04 -6.03
C ARG A 97 -4.78 22.30 -4.79
N LEU A 98 -4.19 21.12 -4.94
CA LEU A 98 -3.73 20.31 -3.84
C LEU A 98 -2.27 20.61 -3.52
N ARG A 99 -2.06 21.13 -2.31
CA ARG A 99 -0.75 21.44 -1.71
C ARG A 99 -0.63 20.75 -0.35
N PRO A 100 0.58 20.44 0.10
CA PRO A 100 0.80 19.96 1.46
C PRO A 100 0.28 20.98 2.49
N PHE A 101 -0.16 20.46 3.64
CA PHE A 101 -0.43 21.30 4.80
C PHE A 101 0.82 22.12 5.17
N SER A 102 0.62 23.32 5.69
CA SER A 102 1.72 24.17 6.17
C SER A 102 2.32 23.57 7.44
N GLY A 103 3.65 23.40 7.45
CA GLY A 103 4.40 22.86 8.60
C GLY A 103 5.29 21.68 8.24
N LYS A 104 6.40 21.54 8.99
CA LYS A 104 7.38 20.45 8.73
C LYS A 104 6.88 19.07 9.15
N HIS A 105 5.97 19.01 10.09
CA HIS A 105 5.46 17.77 10.68
C HIS A 105 3.97 17.93 10.92
N GLY A 106 3.18 17.00 10.44
CA GLY A 106 1.73 17.03 10.56
C GLY A 106 1.22 17.19 11.99
N GLY A 107 0.09 17.85 12.13
CA GLY A 107 -0.60 18.06 13.40
C GLY A 107 -2.01 17.48 13.41
N ALA A 108 -2.51 17.15 14.61
CA ALA A 108 -3.89 16.67 14.78
C ALA A 108 -4.91 17.70 14.26
N SER A 109 -4.61 18.98 14.40
CA SER A 109 -5.42 20.10 13.87
C SER A 109 -5.64 20.02 12.36
N ASP A 110 -4.63 19.56 11.59
CA ASP A 110 -4.72 19.44 10.14
C ASP A 110 -5.77 18.36 9.77
N ILE A 111 -5.69 17.19 10.42
CA ILE A 111 -6.64 16.09 10.20
C ILE A 111 -8.06 16.50 10.60
N LEU A 112 -8.22 17.09 11.78
CA LEU A 112 -9.53 17.49 12.29
C LEU A 112 -10.17 18.58 11.43
N LYS A 113 -9.37 19.55 10.97
CA LYS A 113 -9.81 20.59 10.04
C LYS A 113 -10.22 20.00 8.71
N PHE A 114 -9.38 19.15 8.11
CA PHE A 114 -9.64 18.46 6.85
C PHE A 114 -10.93 17.64 6.91
N ARG A 115 -11.10 16.83 7.98
CA ARG A 115 -12.29 16.02 8.20
C ARG A 115 -13.56 16.87 8.24
N ARG A 116 -13.53 17.98 8.97
CA ARG A 116 -14.68 18.87 9.14
C ARG A 116 -15.02 19.62 7.85
N GLU A 117 -14.02 20.23 7.19
CA GLU A 117 -14.23 21.04 5.98
C GLU A 117 -14.81 20.23 4.82
N HIS A 118 -14.37 18.98 4.70
CA HIS A 118 -14.82 18.09 3.63
C HIS A 118 -15.95 17.13 4.06
N LYS A 119 -16.44 17.23 5.31
CA LYS A 119 -17.51 16.37 5.87
C LYS A 119 -17.19 14.88 5.64
N LEU A 120 -15.98 14.46 6.04
CA LEU A 120 -15.48 13.11 5.83
C LEU A 120 -15.96 12.19 6.95
N ASP A 121 -16.44 11.00 6.60
CA ASP A 121 -16.83 9.98 7.56
C ASP A 121 -15.59 9.34 8.20
N THR A 122 -14.59 9.06 7.39
CA THR A 122 -13.31 8.49 7.84
C THR A 122 -12.15 9.22 7.18
N VAL A 123 -11.06 9.38 7.92
CA VAL A 123 -9.76 9.82 7.39
C VAL A 123 -8.73 8.74 7.65
N VAL A 124 -8.04 8.29 6.62
CA VAL A 124 -6.91 7.35 6.70
C VAL A 124 -5.62 8.12 6.63
N VAL A 125 -4.66 7.80 7.48
CA VAL A 125 -3.29 8.28 7.35
C VAL A 125 -2.46 7.24 6.59
N LEU A 126 -1.97 7.64 5.41
CA LEU A 126 -1.18 6.80 4.52
C LEU A 126 0.28 7.28 4.52
N ASN A 127 1.18 6.44 5.01
CA ASN A 127 2.60 6.76 5.08
C ASN A 127 3.34 6.31 3.82
N LEU A 128 3.84 7.28 3.04
CA LEU A 128 4.60 7.12 1.80
C LEU A 128 5.94 7.91 1.84
N ILE A 129 6.43 8.26 3.02
CA ILE A 129 7.69 9.01 3.15
C ILE A 129 8.90 8.14 2.75
N PRO A 130 10.07 8.74 2.47
CA PRO A 130 11.24 7.99 2.04
C PRO A 130 11.70 6.91 3.03
N THR A 131 12.38 5.90 2.50
CA THR A 131 13.04 4.86 3.32
C THR A 131 14.13 5.47 4.20
N GLY A 132 14.15 5.05 5.47
CA GLY A 132 15.13 5.50 6.48
C GLY A 132 14.58 6.57 7.43
N GLU A 133 13.39 7.08 7.20
CA GLU A 133 12.73 8.12 8.00
C GLU A 133 11.85 7.50 9.12
N ASN A 134 12.46 6.66 9.98
CA ASN A 134 11.75 5.93 11.04
C ASN A 134 11.09 6.88 12.06
N ALA A 135 11.79 7.92 12.49
CA ALA A 135 11.26 8.86 13.48
C ALA A 135 10.03 9.62 12.95
N ALA A 136 10.06 10.08 11.70
CA ALA A 136 8.93 10.72 11.06
C ALA A 136 7.78 9.72 10.83
N SER A 137 8.07 8.48 10.44
CA SER A 137 7.07 7.42 10.30
C SER A 137 6.34 7.13 11.62
N ALA A 138 7.09 7.03 12.73
CA ALA A 138 6.53 6.83 14.07
C ALA A 138 5.68 8.04 14.52
N GLN A 139 6.05 9.27 14.12
CA GLN A 139 5.26 10.46 14.41
C GLN A 139 3.90 10.43 13.69
N TYR A 140 3.86 10.07 12.39
CA TYR A 140 2.60 9.95 11.65
C TYR A 140 1.73 8.80 12.17
N ALA A 141 2.33 7.69 12.58
CA ALA A 141 1.62 6.59 13.21
C ALA A 141 0.96 7.02 14.54
N ARG A 142 1.71 7.72 15.40
CA ARG A 142 1.17 8.30 16.64
C ARG A 142 0.06 9.29 16.35
N LEU A 143 0.25 10.20 15.39
CA LEU A 143 -0.77 11.17 14.98
C LEU A 143 -2.07 10.47 14.55
N ALA A 144 -1.98 9.38 13.78
CA ALA A 144 -3.13 8.58 13.39
C ALA A 144 -3.84 7.96 14.61
N ASN A 145 -3.08 7.37 15.54
CA ASN A 145 -3.62 6.79 16.77
C ASN A 145 -4.33 7.84 17.63
N ASP A 146 -3.72 9.01 17.83
CA ASP A 146 -4.25 10.09 18.67
C ASP A 146 -5.51 10.74 18.09
N THR A 147 -5.67 10.69 16.77
CA THR A 147 -6.85 11.23 16.05
C THR A 147 -7.90 10.17 15.72
N GLY A 148 -7.67 8.91 16.11
CA GLY A 148 -8.58 7.80 15.81
C GLY A 148 -8.65 7.45 14.32
N CYS A 149 -7.61 7.77 13.55
CA CYS A 149 -7.56 7.52 12.11
C CYS A 149 -6.89 6.18 11.80
N PRO A 150 -7.49 5.30 10.98
CA PRO A 150 -6.81 4.13 10.45
C PRO A 150 -5.45 4.49 9.84
N PHE A 151 -4.45 3.59 10.00
CA PHE A 151 -3.09 3.85 9.56
C PHE A 151 -2.57 2.79 8.59
N VAL A 152 -1.96 3.23 7.49
CA VAL A 152 -1.29 2.35 6.53
C VAL A 152 0.18 2.76 6.40
N ASN A 153 1.09 1.86 6.75
CA ASN A 153 2.51 2.03 6.48
C ASN A 153 2.91 1.30 5.20
N PHE A 154 3.00 2.02 4.11
CA PHE A 154 3.43 1.43 2.82
C PHE A 154 4.95 1.46 2.64
N THR A 155 5.70 2.02 3.60
CA THR A 155 7.17 2.12 3.61
C THR A 155 7.81 0.98 4.40
N PRO A 156 9.12 0.71 4.24
CA PRO A 156 9.83 -0.24 5.09
C PRO A 156 10.18 0.33 6.48
N ASN A 157 9.84 1.59 6.75
CA ASN A 157 10.21 2.26 7.99
C ASN A 157 9.55 1.62 9.22
N ASP A 158 10.25 1.61 10.34
CA ASP A 158 9.69 1.30 11.64
C ASP A 158 8.78 2.44 12.11
N CYS A 159 7.54 2.13 12.41
CA CYS A 159 6.52 3.09 12.86
C CYS A 159 6.19 2.97 14.35
N ARG A 160 6.88 2.11 15.09
CA ARG A 160 6.52 1.78 16.48
C ARG A 160 5.07 1.29 16.56
N GLU A 161 4.74 0.29 15.75
CA GLU A 161 3.40 -0.30 15.66
C GLU A 161 2.88 -0.82 16.99
N ASP A 162 3.76 -1.15 17.93
CA ASP A 162 3.45 -1.49 19.31
C ASP A 162 2.66 -0.40 20.06
N THR A 163 2.72 0.84 19.57
CA THR A 163 2.00 1.99 20.14
C THR A 163 0.61 2.22 19.52
N LEU A 164 0.25 1.48 18.48
CA LEU A 164 -1.03 1.64 17.76
C LEU A 164 -2.12 0.76 18.38
N THR A 165 -2.71 1.20 19.47
CA THR A 165 -3.66 0.40 20.27
C THR A 165 -5.13 0.70 19.99
N ALA A 166 -5.44 1.90 19.49
CA ALA A 166 -6.82 2.39 19.36
C ALA A 166 -7.41 2.28 17.95
N ILE A 167 -6.59 1.96 16.96
CA ILE A 167 -6.96 2.02 15.54
C ILE A 167 -6.61 0.72 14.81
N PRO A 168 -7.27 0.38 13.70
CA PRO A 168 -6.78 -0.62 12.77
C PRO A 168 -5.59 -0.05 11.98
N TYR A 169 -4.57 -0.89 11.79
CA TYR A 169 -3.41 -0.52 10.98
C TYR A 169 -2.91 -1.67 10.13
N ALA A 170 -2.25 -1.34 9.01
CA ALA A 170 -1.66 -2.30 8.09
C ALA A 170 -0.27 -1.84 7.64
N GLY A 171 0.61 -2.75 7.40
CA GLY A 171 2.00 -2.53 6.96
C GLY A 171 2.77 -3.83 6.99
N ARG A 172 4.04 -3.78 6.63
CA ARG A 172 4.84 -2.66 6.08
C ARG A 172 5.52 -3.08 4.77
N ASP A 173 6.05 -2.10 4.05
CA ASP A 173 6.77 -2.26 2.77
C ASP A 173 5.92 -2.85 1.64
N GLY A 174 5.40 -2.01 0.76
CA GLY A 174 4.53 -2.39 -0.33
C GLY A 174 5.12 -3.49 -1.23
N LYS A 175 4.34 -4.57 -1.48
CA LYS A 175 4.75 -5.75 -2.22
C LYS A 175 4.60 -5.53 -3.73
N THR A 176 5.57 -4.86 -4.33
CA THR A 176 5.68 -4.68 -5.77
C THR A 176 6.80 -5.56 -6.37
N GLY A 177 6.75 -5.79 -7.65
CA GLY A 177 7.85 -6.40 -8.43
C GLY A 177 8.26 -7.80 -7.99
N GLN A 178 9.57 -8.05 -7.90
CA GLN A 178 10.15 -9.39 -7.68
C GLN A 178 9.69 -10.08 -6.40
N THR A 179 9.39 -9.34 -5.33
CA THR A 179 8.88 -9.96 -4.11
C THR A 179 7.52 -10.60 -4.31
N TRP A 180 6.68 -9.98 -5.15
CA TRP A 180 5.42 -10.59 -5.55
C TRP A 180 5.65 -11.88 -6.33
N PHE A 181 6.53 -11.90 -7.35
CA PHE A 181 6.88 -13.12 -8.08
C PHE A 181 7.38 -14.23 -7.17
N LYS A 182 8.28 -13.92 -6.23
CA LYS A 182 8.78 -14.90 -5.25
C LYS A 182 7.67 -15.51 -4.41
N SER A 183 6.74 -14.67 -3.97
CA SER A 183 5.62 -15.11 -3.14
C SER A 183 4.58 -15.98 -3.88
N VAL A 184 4.60 -15.97 -5.21
CA VAL A 184 3.76 -16.83 -6.07
C VAL A 184 4.53 -18.10 -6.47
N LEU A 185 5.77 -17.96 -6.95
CA LEU A 185 6.51 -19.06 -7.57
C LEU A 185 7.11 -20.02 -6.54
N ALA A 186 7.66 -19.52 -5.42
CA ALA A 186 8.28 -20.39 -4.43
C ALA A 186 7.29 -21.41 -3.84
N PRO A 187 6.07 -21.04 -3.42
CA PRO A 187 5.05 -22.01 -3.03
C PRO A 187 4.65 -22.98 -4.16
N ALA A 188 4.61 -22.50 -5.42
CA ALA A 188 4.26 -23.34 -6.56
C ALA A 188 5.34 -24.39 -6.84
N PHE A 189 6.62 -24.04 -6.73
CA PHE A 189 7.71 -25.00 -6.83
C PHE A 189 7.66 -26.05 -5.74
N ARG A 190 7.45 -25.62 -4.48
CA ARG A 190 7.28 -26.55 -3.35
C ARG A 190 6.10 -27.48 -3.56
N ALA A 191 4.95 -26.97 -4.02
CA ALA A 191 3.75 -27.79 -4.27
C ALA A 191 3.94 -28.86 -5.38
N ARG A 192 4.92 -28.64 -6.28
CA ARG A 192 5.30 -29.57 -7.35
C ARG A 192 6.53 -30.42 -7.00
N ASP A 193 7.02 -30.34 -5.76
CA ASP A 193 8.26 -30.97 -5.30
C ASP A 193 9.48 -30.65 -6.19
N LEU A 194 9.51 -29.46 -6.75
CA LEU A 194 10.65 -28.92 -7.50
C LEU A 194 11.58 -28.20 -6.53
N ARG A 195 12.80 -28.71 -6.39
CA ARG A 195 13.78 -28.15 -5.49
C ARG A 195 14.43 -26.91 -6.11
N VAL A 196 14.31 -25.75 -5.48
CA VAL A 196 15.05 -24.55 -5.84
C VAL A 196 16.46 -24.67 -5.29
N THR A 197 17.47 -24.80 -6.15
CA THR A 197 18.88 -24.87 -5.76
C THR A 197 19.53 -23.51 -5.70
N GLY A 198 19.11 -22.58 -6.59
CA GLY A 198 19.58 -21.22 -6.64
C GLY A 198 18.53 -20.23 -7.13
N TRP A 199 18.57 -19.01 -6.62
CA TRP A 199 17.74 -17.90 -7.11
C TRP A 199 18.56 -16.61 -7.14
N TYR A 200 18.95 -16.20 -8.33
CA TYR A 200 19.59 -14.91 -8.55
C TYR A 200 18.57 -13.89 -9.02
N SER A 201 18.55 -12.73 -8.36
CA SER A 201 17.67 -11.63 -8.72
C SER A 201 18.47 -10.35 -8.92
N THR A 202 18.27 -9.64 -10.02
CA THR A 202 18.84 -8.31 -10.21
C THR A 202 17.78 -7.31 -10.64
N ASN A 203 17.98 -6.04 -10.23
CA ASN A 203 17.10 -4.93 -10.57
C ASN A 203 17.92 -3.73 -11.04
N LEU A 204 17.38 -3.01 -12.02
CA LEU A 204 17.78 -1.64 -12.36
C LEU A 204 16.67 -0.68 -11.99
N LEU A 205 17.01 0.38 -11.23
CA LEU A 205 16.11 1.43 -10.76
C LEU A 205 16.74 2.78 -11.00
N GLY A 206 15.97 3.74 -11.54
CA GLY A 206 16.45 5.10 -11.79
C GLY A 206 15.83 6.16 -10.88
N ASN A 207 14.89 5.79 -10.00
CA ASN A 207 14.20 6.71 -9.09
C ASN A 207 14.97 6.92 -7.77
N GLU A 208 14.46 7.79 -6.89
CA GLU A 208 15.08 8.10 -5.59
C GLU A 208 15.23 6.87 -4.68
N ASP A 209 14.30 5.92 -4.75
CA ASP A 209 14.41 4.66 -3.97
C ASP A 209 15.61 3.82 -4.46
N GLY A 210 15.86 3.80 -5.77
CA GLY A 210 17.04 3.17 -6.37
C GLY A 210 18.34 3.81 -5.90
N LYS A 211 18.37 5.14 -5.78
CA LYS A 211 19.51 5.89 -5.28
C LYS A 211 19.83 5.55 -3.81
N ILE A 212 18.81 5.42 -2.96
CA ILE A 212 18.97 5.05 -1.55
C ILE A 212 19.46 3.61 -1.42
N VAL A 213 18.92 2.68 -2.20
CA VAL A 213 19.28 1.25 -2.14
C VAL A 213 20.66 0.99 -2.74
N GLY A 214 21.07 1.75 -3.75
CA GLY A 214 22.43 1.73 -4.31
C GLY A 214 23.52 2.23 -3.35
N HIS A 215 23.14 2.82 -2.22
CA HIS A 215 24.11 3.29 -1.22
C HIS A 215 24.69 2.13 -0.41
N PRO A 216 26.04 1.98 -0.29
CA PRO A 216 26.71 0.81 0.29
C PRO A 216 26.29 0.45 1.72
N VAL A 217 25.83 1.41 2.51
CA VAL A 217 25.42 1.20 3.92
C VAL A 217 23.90 1.05 4.05
N LYS A 218 23.12 1.93 3.43
CA LYS A 218 21.65 1.94 3.55
C LYS A 218 20.99 0.80 2.76
N GLY A 219 21.63 0.33 1.69
CA GLY A 219 21.11 -0.76 0.84
C GLY A 219 21.25 -2.16 1.45
N ARG A 220 22.24 -2.39 2.33
CA ARG A 220 22.52 -3.75 2.89
C ARG A 220 21.36 -4.34 3.66
N GLN A 221 20.61 -3.54 4.41
CA GLN A 221 19.45 -4.02 5.18
C GLN A 221 18.32 -4.50 4.25
N LYS A 222 17.99 -3.73 3.23
CA LYS A 222 16.97 -4.11 2.23
C LYS A 222 17.34 -5.39 1.46
N ILE A 223 18.62 -5.60 1.21
CA ILE A 223 19.11 -6.81 0.53
C ILE A 223 19.00 -8.02 1.45
N ARG A 224 19.38 -7.91 2.73
CA ARG A 224 19.22 -8.98 3.73
C ARG A 224 17.80 -9.43 3.93
N ASP A 225 16.85 -8.49 4.02
CA ASP A 225 15.44 -8.82 4.23
C ASP A 225 14.84 -9.54 3.02
N LYS A 226 15.31 -9.19 1.81
CA LYS A 226 14.92 -9.88 0.57
C LYS A 226 15.51 -11.29 0.45
N SER A 227 16.71 -11.54 0.97
CA SER A 227 17.35 -12.86 0.91
C SER A 227 16.67 -13.88 1.84
N LYS A 228 16.05 -13.47 2.92
CA LYS A 228 15.38 -14.35 3.89
C LYS A 228 13.96 -14.75 3.49
N LEU A 229 13.43 -14.21 2.39
CA LEU A 229 12.02 -14.40 2.01
C LEU A 229 11.73 -15.83 1.53
N LEU A 230 12.69 -16.52 0.91
CA LEU A 230 12.45 -17.81 0.26
C LEU A 230 12.36 -18.96 1.26
N ALA A 231 13.20 -18.97 2.29
CA ALA A 231 13.28 -20.07 3.23
C ALA A 231 11.94 -20.42 3.90
N PRO A 232 11.13 -19.47 4.40
CA PRO A 232 9.83 -19.79 4.98
C PRO A 232 8.82 -20.40 3.99
N MET A 233 8.93 -20.05 2.71
CA MET A 233 8.03 -20.54 1.66
C MET A 233 8.44 -21.90 1.11
N LEU A 234 9.74 -22.16 1.02
CA LEU A 234 10.29 -23.42 0.50
C LEU A 234 10.44 -24.48 1.59
N GLY A 235 10.63 -24.08 2.86
CA GLY A 235 10.92 -24.97 3.98
C GLY A 235 12.41 -25.32 4.13
N TYR A 236 13.26 -24.72 3.34
CA TYR A 236 14.73 -24.80 3.39
C TYR A 236 15.34 -23.50 2.81
N ASP A 237 16.64 -23.28 3.02
CA ASP A 237 17.34 -22.09 2.56
C ASP A 237 18.11 -22.39 1.25
N PRO A 238 17.65 -21.91 0.07
CA PRO A 238 18.38 -22.07 -1.18
C PRO A 238 19.50 -21.04 -1.27
N PHE A 239 20.46 -21.26 -2.19
CA PHE A 239 21.37 -20.17 -2.54
C PHE A 239 20.59 -19.00 -3.15
N HIS A 240 20.59 -17.85 -2.47
CA HIS A 240 19.78 -16.70 -2.87
C HIS A 240 20.63 -15.43 -2.91
N LEU A 241 20.78 -14.84 -4.09
CA LEU A 241 21.51 -13.58 -4.29
C LEU A 241 20.59 -12.51 -4.89
N VAL A 242 20.57 -11.33 -4.25
CA VAL A 242 19.81 -10.17 -4.74
C VAL A 242 20.77 -9.01 -4.99
N GLN A 243 20.70 -8.44 -6.19
CA GLN A 243 21.43 -7.24 -6.57
C GLN A 243 20.44 -6.14 -6.98
N ILE A 244 20.74 -4.89 -6.59
CA ILE A 244 19.97 -3.72 -6.98
C ILE A 244 20.96 -2.65 -7.41
N ASN A 245 20.83 -2.21 -8.64
CA ASN A 245 21.70 -1.22 -9.24
C ASN A 245 20.93 0.07 -9.54
N TYR A 246 21.52 1.20 -9.14
CA TYR A 246 20.98 2.51 -9.47
C TYR A 246 21.41 2.90 -10.89
N PHE A 247 20.42 3.14 -11.76
CA PHE A 247 20.65 3.53 -13.13
C PHE A 247 19.70 4.69 -13.50
N PRO A 248 20.14 5.95 -13.32
CA PRO A 248 19.32 7.15 -13.49
C PRO A 248 18.50 7.24 -14.77
N PRO A 249 19.01 6.79 -15.95
CA PRO A 249 18.25 6.88 -17.21
C PRO A 249 16.91 6.14 -17.20
N ARG A 250 16.68 5.21 -16.26
CA ARG A 250 15.41 4.48 -16.17
C ARG A 250 14.26 5.27 -15.51
N GLY A 251 14.54 6.34 -14.76
CA GLY A 251 13.49 7.08 -14.04
C GLY A 251 12.69 6.14 -13.13
N ASP A 252 11.33 6.18 -13.22
CA ASP A 252 10.45 5.29 -12.44
C ASP A 252 10.33 3.86 -13.05
N THR A 253 10.85 3.65 -14.25
CA THR A 253 10.88 2.33 -14.86
C THR A 253 11.87 1.43 -14.13
N LYS A 254 11.38 0.27 -13.73
CA LYS A 254 12.17 -0.77 -13.06
C LYS A 254 12.28 -1.97 -13.98
N GLU A 255 13.50 -2.39 -14.24
CA GLU A 255 13.77 -3.64 -14.92
C GLU A 255 14.30 -4.67 -13.93
N SER A 256 13.87 -5.90 -14.08
CA SER A 256 14.32 -6.99 -13.23
C SER A 256 14.54 -8.28 -14.02
N TRP A 257 15.52 -9.04 -13.58
CA TRP A 257 15.80 -10.38 -14.09
C TRP A 257 15.91 -11.33 -12.90
N ASP A 258 15.27 -12.48 -13.03
CA ASP A 258 15.40 -13.59 -12.10
C ASP A 258 15.90 -14.82 -12.86
N TYR A 259 16.95 -15.45 -12.34
CA TYR A 259 17.46 -16.75 -12.77
C TYR A 259 17.22 -17.72 -11.64
N ILE A 260 16.42 -18.75 -11.90
CA ILE A 260 15.98 -19.71 -10.91
C ILE A 260 16.45 -21.09 -11.35
N ASP A 261 17.39 -21.65 -10.61
CA ASP A 261 17.90 -22.99 -10.84
C ASP A 261 17.07 -23.97 -10.02
N LEU A 262 16.55 -24.99 -10.68
CA LEU A 262 15.68 -26.00 -10.14
C LEU A 262 16.25 -27.38 -10.36
N GLU A 263 15.99 -28.27 -9.44
CA GLU A 263 16.25 -29.70 -9.57
C GLU A 263 14.90 -30.45 -9.57
N GLY A 264 14.70 -31.27 -10.58
CA GLY A 264 13.46 -32.01 -10.78
C GLY A 264 13.65 -33.52 -10.68
N PHE A 265 12.81 -34.28 -11.38
CA PHE A 265 12.85 -35.73 -11.41
C PHE A 265 14.23 -36.25 -11.82
N LEU A 266 14.72 -37.28 -11.16
CA LEU A 266 16.08 -37.87 -11.30
C LEU A 266 17.24 -36.94 -10.94
N GLY A 267 16.98 -35.86 -10.20
CA GLY A 267 18.00 -34.86 -9.89
C GLY A 267 18.45 -34.03 -11.10
N LEU A 268 17.66 -34.02 -12.17
CA LEU A 268 18.05 -33.30 -13.38
C LEU A 268 17.84 -31.80 -13.26
N PRO A 269 18.79 -30.98 -13.68
CA PRO A 269 18.71 -29.52 -13.56
C PRO A 269 17.74 -28.92 -14.57
N MET A 270 17.00 -27.91 -14.12
CA MET A 270 16.17 -27.06 -14.96
C MET A 270 16.44 -25.60 -14.59
N GLN A 271 16.16 -24.68 -15.51
CA GLN A 271 16.31 -23.26 -15.26
C GLN A 271 15.08 -22.50 -15.74
N LEU A 272 14.56 -21.62 -14.88
CA LEU A 272 13.56 -20.63 -15.24
C LEU A 272 14.22 -19.25 -15.27
N ARG A 273 13.99 -18.49 -16.34
CA ARG A 273 14.43 -17.11 -16.49
C ARG A 273 13.21 -16.21 -16.62
N ILE A 274 13.18 -15.13 -15.83
CA ILE A 274 12.11 -14.14 -15.87
C ILE A 274 12.76 -12.79 -16.17
N SER A 275 12.27 -12.12 -17.19
CA SER A 275 12.57 -10.71 -17.47
C SER A 275 11.27 -9.91 -17.32
N ALA A 276 11.31 -8.86 -16.52
CA ALA A 276 10.14 -8.03 -16.27
C ALA A 276 10.50 -6.55 -16.28
N GLN A 277 9.60 -5.75 -16.87
CA GLN A 277 9.68 -4.30 -16.86
C GLN A 277 8.38 -3.73 -16.35
N TYR A 278 8.44 -2.84 -15.36
CA TYR A 278 7.28 -2.17 -14.78
C TYR A 278 7.62 -0.78 -14.27
N ARG A 279 6.60 0.04 -14.03
CA ARG A 279 6.71 1.31 -13.32
C ARG A 279 6.31 1.10 -11.86
N ASP A 280 7.24 1.29 -10.94
CA ASP A 280 7.05 0.93 -9.53
C ASP A 280 5.89 1.74 -8.90
N SER A 281 5.80 3.05 -9.19
CA SER A 281 4.74 3.92 -8.70
C SER A 281 3.35 3.58 -9.28
N VAL A 282 3.30 3.09 -10.53
CA VAL A 282 2.05 2.66 -11.18
C VAL A 282 1.52 1.36 -10.55
N LEU A 283 2.41 0.47 -10.13
CA LEU A 283 2.03 -0.73 -9.38
C LEU A 283 1.60 -0.41 -7.94
N ALA A 284 2.27 0.54 -7.29
CA ALA A 284 2.04 0.89 -5.90
C ALA A 284 0.76 1.72 -5.68
N ALA A 285 0.45 2.65 -6.59
CA ALA A 285 -0.67 3.58 -6.43
C ALA A 285 -2.04 2.88 -6.25
N PRO A 286 -2.44 1.90 -7.08
CA PRO A 286 -3.71 1.18 -6.87
C PRO A 286 -3.71 0.38 -5.55
N MET A 287 -2.59 -0.20 -5.14
CA MET A 287 -2.49 -0.88 -3.84
C MET A 287 -2.74 0.07 -2.67
N CYS A 288 -2.25 1.31 -2.75
CA CYS A 288 -2.50 2.34 -1.74
C CYS A 288 -3.98 2.72 -1.66
N LEU A 289 -4.68 2.79 -2.80
CA LEU A 289 -6.12 3.08 -2.84
C LEU A 289 -6.93 1.91 -2.27
N ASP A 290 -6.61 0.68 -2.65
CA ASP A 290 -7.22 -0.53 -2.10
C ASP A 290 -7.05 -0.57 -0.58
N LEU A 291 -5.83 -0.37 -0.09
CA LEU A 291 -5.51 -0.35 1.34
C LEU A 291 -6.29 0.73 2.09
N ALA A 292 -6.39 1.95 1.54
CA ALA A 292 -7.16 3.03 2.16
C ALA A 292 -8.65 2.67 2.28
N ARG A 293 -9.23 2.05 1.26
CA ARG A 293 -10.63 1.59 1.28
C ARG A 293 -10.84 0.43 2.25
N PHE A 294 -9.98 -0.57 2.20
CA PHE A 294 -10.12 -1.76 3.04
C PHE A 294 -9.85 -1.48 4.53
N ILE A 295 -8.84 -0.65 4.85
CA ILE A 295 -8.60 -0.30 6.26
C ILE A 295 -9.75 0.56 6.82
N THR A 296 -10.41 1.36 5.97
CA THR A 296 -11.64 2.08 6.33
C THR A 296 -12.77 1.10 6.68
N LEU A 297 -12.93 0.03 5.91
CA LEU A 297 -13.90 -1.02 6.21
C LEU A 297 -13.61 -1.69 7.57
N ALA A 298 -12.34 -2.00 7.85
CA ALA A 298 -11.94 -2.52 9.16
C ALA A 298 -12.32 -1.56 10.29
N HIS A 299 -12.03 -0.28 10.12
CA HIS A 299 -12.38 0.76 11.09
C HIS A 299 -13.90 0.88 11.32
N GLN A 300 -14.70 0.86 10.27
CA GLN A 300 -16.16 0.88 10.33
C GLN A 300 -16.74 -0.35 11.03
N ARG A 301 -16.05 -1.49 10.96
CA ARG A 301 -16.39 -2.72 11.69
C ARG A 301 -15.89 -2.72 13.15
N GLY A 302 -15.30 -1.62 13.62
CA GLY A 302 -14.77 -1.50 14.99
C GLY A 302 -13.47 -2.27 15.23
N ALA A 303 -12.76 -2.68 14.18
CA ALA A 303 -11.48 -3.37 14.33
C ALA A 303 -10.40 -2.43 14.87
N THR A 304 -9.47 -3.00 15.65
CA THR A 304 -8.24 -2.36 16.12
C THR A 304 -7.06 -3.29 15.88
N GLY A 305 -5.83 -2.77 16.04
CA GLY A 305 -4.62 -3.57 15.87
C GLY A 305 -4.27 -3.91 14.42
N PRO A 306 -3.32 -4.85 14.21
CA PRO A 306 -2.81 -5.18 12.90
C PRO A 306 -3.84 -5.95 12.06
N GLN A 307 -4.06 -5.49 10.84
CA GLN A 307 -4.99 -6.10 9.90
C GLN A 307 -4.27 -7.14 9.03
N THR A 308 -4.06 -8.35 9.56
CA THR A 308 -3.31 -9.43 8.90
C THR A 308 -3.91 -9.90 7.57
N TRP A 309 -5.22 -9.74 7.40
CA TRP A 309 -5.90 -10.06 6.15
C TRP A 309 -5.51 -9.16 4.96
N LEU A 310 -4.82 -8.02 5.23
CA LEU A 310 -4.22 -7.14 4.22
C LEU A 310 -2.75 -7.49 3.90
N SER A 311 -2.21 -8.57 4.44
CA SER A 311 -0.80 -8.93 4.32
C SER A 311 -0.31 -9.16 2.89
N MET A 312 -1.21 -9.51 1.96
CA MET A 312 -0.84 -9.70 0.55
C MET A 312 -0.24 -8.43 -0.11
N TYR A 313 -0.55 -7.26 0.43
CA TYR A 313 -0.03 -5.99 -0.07
C TYR A 313 1.39 -5.66 0.42
N PHE A 314 1.96 -6.43 1.36
CA PHE A 314 3.19 -6.07 2.06
C PHE A 314 4.28 -7.13 1.97
N LYS A 315 5.55 -6.68 1.92
CA LYS A 315 6.74 -7.54 1.95
C LYS A 315 7.09 -8.01 3.36
N ALA A 316 6.81 -7.18 4.37
CA ALA A 316 7.02 -7.47 5.78
C ALA A 316 5.73 -7.20 6.56
N PRO A 317 4.67 -8.01 6.36
CA PRO A 317 3.37 -7.75 6.96
C PRO A 317 3.43 -7.86 8.48
N TYR A 318 2.67 -6.99 9.17
CA TYR A 318 2.55 -7.04 10.62
C TYR A 318 1.82 -8.31 11.08
N ALA A 319 2.24 -8.82 12.24
CA ALA A 319 1.61 -9.94 12.95
C ALA A 319 1.48 -11.26 12.15
N THR A 320 2.28 -11.44 11.09
CA THR A 320 2.37 -12.71 10.37
C THR A 320 3.74 -12.90 9.73
N ALA A 321 4.22 -14.14 9.73
CA ALA A 321 5.42 -14.56 8.99
C ALA A 321 5.08 -15.21 7.63
N THR A 322 3.79 -15.28 7.26
CA THR A 322 3.36 -15.91 6.02
C THR A 322 3.60 -15.00 4.83
N HIS A 323 4.32 -15.49 3.84
CA HIS A 323 4.65 -14.77 2.60
C HIS A 323 4.00 -15.39 1.34
N GLU A 324 3.35 -16.53 1.47
CA GLU A 324 2.66 -17.21 0.37
C GLU A 324 1.48 -16.35 -0.13
N PHE A 325 1.56 -15.88 -1.38
CA PHE A 325 0.62 -14.91 -1.93
C PHE A 325 -0.84 -15.39 -1.89
N PHE A 326 -1.10 -16.61 -2.37
CA PHE A 326 -2.47 -17.12 -2.44
C PHE A 326 -3.08 -17.41 -1.06
N LYS A 327 -2.26 -17.75 -0.08
CA LYS A 327 -2.73 -17.88 1.30
C LYS A 327 -3.11 -16.52 1.90
N GLN A 328 -2.33 -15.49 1.61
CA GLN A 328 -2.64 -14.13 2.03
C GLN A 328 -3.86 -13.57 1.29
N GLU A 329 -4.02 -13.87 -0.01
CA GLU A 329 -5.21 -13.51 -0.80
C GLU A 329 -6.46 -14.20 -0.26
N GLN A 330 -6.35 -15.46 0.15
CA GLN A 330 -7.45 -16.19 0.80
C GLN A 330 -7.91 -15.50 2.10
N TRP A 331 -7.00 -14.97 2.91
CA TRP A 331 -7.37 -14.20 4.10
C TRP A 331 -8.14 -12.92 3.76
N LEU A 332 -7.74 -12.21 2.71
CA LEU A 332 -8.50 -11.06 2.21
C LEU A 332 -9.92 -11.48 1.82
N THR A 333 -10.05 -12.52 1.01
CA THR A 333 -11.34 -13.01 0.53
C THR A 333 -12.23 -13.49 1.68
N GLN A 334 -11.68 -14.22 2.65
CA GLN A 334 -12.41 -14.67 3.84
C GLN A 334 -12.91 -13.50 4.70
N TYR A 335 -12.07 -12.48 4.93
CA TYR A 335 -12.48 -11.30 5.68
C TYR A 335 -13.61 -10.53 4.98
N LEU A 336 -13.55 -10.42 3.67
CA LEU A 336 -14.58 -9.76 2.87
C LEU A 336 -15.86 -10.60 2.77
N ALA A 337 -15.77 -11.93 2.77
CA ALA A 337 -16.95 -12.81 2.79
C ALA A 337 -17.67 -12.86 4.15
N ALA A 338 -16.95 -12.54 5.24
CA ALA A 338 -17.56 -12.53 6.57
C ALA A 338 -18.59 -11.40 6.69
N ALA A 339 -19.80 -11.75 7.13
CA ALA A 339 -20.83 -10.76 7.43
C ALA A 339 -20.30 -9.75 8.48
N PRO A 340 -20.68 -8.46 8.41
CA PRO A 340 -20.35 -7.52 9.45
C PRO A 340 -20.85 -8.04 10.80
N ALA A 341 -19.99 -8.02 11.83
CA ALA A 341 -20.40 -8.36 13.17
C ALA A 341 -21.62 -7.50 13.53
N THR A 342 -22.75 -8.13 13.85
CA THR A 342 -23.95 -7.42 14.30
C THR A 342 -23.60 -6.74 15.62
N THR A 343 -23.44 -5.44 15.60
CA THR A 343 -23.28 -4.64 16.83
C THR A 343 -24.49 -4.92 17.71
N PRO A 344 -24.31 -5.38 18.98
CA PRO A 344 -25.45 -5.53 19.86
C PRO A 344 -26.11 -4.16 20.04
N SER A 345 -27.36 -4.06 19.60
CA SER A 345 -28.19 -2.87 19.87
C SER A 345 -28.31 -2.67 21.37
N THR A 346 -27.59 -1.70 21.93
CA THR A 346 -27.79 -1.21 23.28
C THR A 346 -29.15 -0.46 23.35
N ARG A 347 -30.21 -1.22 23.26
CA ARG A 347 -31.54 -0.73 23.63
C ARG A 347 -31.59 -0.73 25.16
N ALA A 348 -31.13 0.37 25.76
CA ALA A 348 -31.36 0.64 27.17
C ALA A 348 -32.88 0.63 27.43
N LYS A 349 -33.36 -0.39 28.12
CA LYS A 349 -34.71 -0.40 28.69
C LYS A 349 -34.81 0.76 29.70
N ARG A 350 -35.46 1.85 29.29
CA ARG A 350 -35.97 2.82 30.23
C ARG A 350 -37.12 2.15 31.01
N THR A 351 -36.78 1.59 32.15
CA THR A 351 -37.79 1.21 33.18
C THR A 351 -38.38 2.50 33.71
N ARG A 352 -39.64 2.75 33.38
CA ARG A 352 -40.48 3.72 34.08
C ARG A 352 -40.82 3.09 35.42
N SER A 353 -40.29 3.67 36.52
CA SER A 353 -40.85 3.48 37.86
C SER A 353 -42.04 4.38 38.00
N ARG A 354 -43.12 3.78 38.45
CA ARG A 354 -44.30 4.49 38.99
C ARG A 354 -43.99 4.98 40.40
#